data_6b7bb2142b6ca52eb2cfbe8fa3732e36
#
_entry.id   6b7bb2142b6ca52eb2cfbe8fa3732e36
#
_cell.length_a   1.000
_cell.length_b   1.000
_cell.length_c   1.000
_cell.angle_alpha   90.00
_cell.angle_beta   90.00
_cell.angle_gamma   90.00
#
_symmetry.space_group_name_H-M   'P 1'
#
loop_
_entity.id
_entity.type
_entity.pdbx_description
1 polymer ?
#
loop_
_entity_poly.entity_id
_entity_poly.type
_entity_poly.pdbx_seq_one_letter_code
_entity_poly.pdbx_strand_id
1 'polypeptide(L)'
;MLSIEEFRSRFSYDHETGVITRKTNDAKVKRWVSGAVAGSINGQGYREIKVDGKIIGAHRIAWVLYYGEQPPEYIDHINRDPSDNRLSNLRPATKSQNGANRTAMKNNQHGVKGCYFVKSKAPHLPGRWRAQCRVGTKLVDLGRYLTVEEAQAAYTAFAEQAFAEYHVPA
;
A
#
# COMPACT_ATOMS: atom_id res chain seq x y z
N MET A 1 4.85 -2.22 -21.92
CA MET A 1 3.56 -2.17 -21.19
C MET A 1 2.49 -2.16 -22.25
N LEU A 2 1.31 -2.76 -22.03
CA LEU A 2 0.20 -2.67 -22.98
C LEU A 2 -0.24 -1.23 -23.17
N SER A 3 -0.78 -0.89 -24.34
CA SER A 3 -1.41 0.40 -24.58
C SER A 3 -2.72 0.52 -23.77
N ILE A 4 -3.20 1.73 -23.60
CA ILE A 4 -4.47 2.01 -22.92
C ILE A 4 -5.63 1.35 -23.68
N GLU A 5 -5.60 1.41 -25.02
CA GLU A 5 -6.58 0.78 -25.88
C GLU A 5 -6.60 -0.73 -25.72
N GLU A 6 -5.44 -1.37 -25.60
CA GLU A 6 -5.35 -2.81 -25.35
C GLU A 6 -5.96 -3.21 -23.99
N PHE A 7 -5.75 -2.40 -22.94
CA PHE A 7 -6.45 -2.65 -21.67
C PHE A 7 -7.95 -2.48 -21.82
N ARG A 8 -8.42 -1.42 -22.46
CA ARG A 8 -9.85 -1.13 -22.69
C ARG A 8 -10.54 -2.18 -23.57
N SER A 9 -9.83 -2.76 -24.53
CA SER A 9 -10.39 -3.84 -25.36
C SER A 9 -10.56 -5.16 -24.63
N ARG A 10 -9.72 -5.42 -23.61
CA ARG A 10 -9.68 -6.71 -22.90
C ARG A 10 -10.46 -6.71 -21.59
N PHE A 11 -10.61 -5.54 -20.94
CA PHE A 11 -11.17 -5.43 -19.58
C PHE A 11 -12.25 -4.36 -19.47
N SER A 12 -13.21 -4.60 -18.59
CA SER A 12 -14.13 -3.60 -18.06
C SER A 12 -13.82 -3.39 -16.58
N TYR A 13 -14.01 -2.18 -16.10
CA TYR A 13 -13.81 -1.83 -14.70
C TYR A 13 -15.03 -1.10 -14.18
N ASP A 14 -15.55 -1.57 -13.06
CA ASP A 14 -16.57 -0.89 -12.28
C ASP A 14 -15.89 -0.15 -11.12
N HIS A 15 -15.94 1.17 -11.15
CA HIS A 15 -15.24 2.02 -10.21
C HIS A 15 -15.89 2.09 -8.82
N GLU A 16 -17.19 1.73 -8.72
CA GLU A 16 -17.91 1.70 -7.45
C GLU A 16 -17.65 0.41 -6.67
N THR A 17 -17.55 -0.72 -7.37
CA THR A 17 -17.30 -2.03 -6.75
C THR A 17 -15.82 -2.42 -6.74
N GLY A 18 -14.99 -1.76 -7.56
CA GLY A 18 -13.58 -2.09 -7.74
C GLY A 18 -13.34 -3.35 -8.59
N VAL A 19 -14.39 -3.90 -9.19
CA VAL A 19 -14.33 -5.15 -9.93
C VAL A 19 -13.85 -4.93 -11.35
N ILE A 20 -12.85 -5.72 -11.77
CA ILE A 20 -12.40 -5.79 -13.16
C ILE A 20 -12.89 -7.09 -13.75
N THR A 21 -13.57 -7.00 -14.89
CA THR A 21 -14.07 -8.18 -15.65
C THR A 21 -13.40 -8.27 -17.01
N ARG A 22 -13.38 -9.47 -17.58
CA ARG A 22 -12.86 -9.71 -18.93
C ARG A 22 -13.95 -9.43 -19.97
N LYS A 23 -13.58 -8.71 -21.03
CA LYS A 23 -14.46 -8.45 -22.20
C LYS A 23 -14.39 -9.54 -23.25
N THR A 24 -13.25 -10.24 -23.32
CA THR A 24 -12.97 -11.22 -24.38
C THR A 24 -12.64 -12.58 -23.78
N ASN A 25 -13.01 -13.64 -24.52
CA ASN A 25 -12.54 -14.99 -24.24
C ASN A 25 -11.08 -15.10 -24.70
N ASP A 26 -10.21 -15.67 -23.87
CA ASP A 26 -8.90 -16.07 -24.34
C ASP A 26 -8.98 -17.51 -24.86
N ALA A 27 -8.88 -17.67 -26.18
CA ALA A 27 -8.96 -18.98 -26.84
C ALA A 27 -7.90 -19.97 -26.34
N LYS A 28 -6.76 -19.46 -25.83
CA LYS A 28 -5.67 -20.28 -25.29
C LYS A 28 -5.92 -20.72 -23.84
N VAL A 29 -6.87 -20.11 -23.15
CA VAL A 29 -7.16 -20.38 -21.73
C VAL A 29 -8.66 -20.58 -21.56
N LYS A 30 -9.11 -21.82 -21.72
CA LYS A 30 -10.54 -22.24 -21.61
C LYS A 30 -11.28 -21.70 -20.36
N ARG A 31 -10.54 -21.29 -19.33
CA ARG A 31 -11.07 -20.79 -18.04
C ARG A 31 -11.36 -19.29 -18.05
N TRP A 32 -10.91 -18.54 -19.06
CA TRP A 32 -11.08 -17.09 -19.13
C TRP A 32 -12.28 -16.76 -20.02
N VAL A 33 -13.43 -16.61 -19.37
CA VAL A 33 -14.72 -16.35 -20.02
C VAL A 33 -15.01 -14.85 -19.94
N SER A 34 -15.63 -14.31 -20.99
CA SER A 34 -16.14 -12.93 -20.99
C SER A 34 -17.14 -12.74 -19.84
N GLY A 35 -17.08 -11.60 -19.16
CA GLY A 35 -17.86 -11.30 -17.96
C GLY A 35 -17.27 -11.86 -16.65
N ALA A 36 -16.32 -12.78 -16.70
CA ALA A 36 -15.68 -13.29 -15.49
C ALA A 36 -14.78 -12.24 -14.82
N VAL A 37 -14.78 -12.25 -13.49
CA VAL A 37 -13.86 -11.42 -12.69
C VAL A 37 -12.42 -11.78 -13.04
N ALA A 38 -11.63 -10.75 -13.36
CA ALA A 38 -10.25 -10.93 -13.77
C ALA A 38 -9.32 -11.10 -12.57
N GLY A 39 -8.39 -12.06 -12.68
CA GLY A 39 -7.31 -12.26 -11.73
C GLY A 39 -7.68 -13.04 -10.48
N SER A 40 -6.68 -13.16 -9.60
CA SER A 40 -6.77 -13.87 -8.31
C SER A 40 -6.09 -13.06 -7.21
N ILE A 41 -6.44 -13.33 -5.97
CA ILE A 41 -5.79 -12.73 -4.80
C ILE A 41 -4.48 -13.49 -4.53
N ASN A 42 -3.39 -12.74 -4.37
CA ASN A 42 -2.08 -13.31 -3.98
C ASN A 42 -1.96 -13.45 -2.46
N GLY A 43 -0.86 -14.03 -1.99
CA GLY A 43 -0.60 -14.24 -0.56
C GLY A 43 -0.47 -12.97 0.30
N GLN A 44 -0.40 -11.80 -0.33
CA GLN A 44 -0.36 -10.49 0.34
C GLN A 44 -1.71 -9.76 0.30
N GLY A 45 -2.75 -10.39 -0.27
CA GLY A 45 -4.10 -9.82 -0.39
C GLY A 45 -4.33 -9.01 -1.67
N TYR A 46 -3.32 -8.77 -2.50
CA TYR A 46 -3.49 -8.03 -3.76
C TYR A 46 -4.17 -8.90 -4.81
N ARG A 47 -5.14 -8.31 -5.52
CA ARG A 47 -5.64 -8.92 -6.75
C ARG A 47 -4.66 -8.67 -7.89
N GLU A 48 -4.21 -9.76 -8.52
CA GLU A 48 -3.28 -9.77 -9.64
C GLU A 48 -3.90 -10.36 -10.88
N ILE A 49 -3.65 -9.72 -12.03
CA ILE A 49 -4.18 -10.13 -13.32
C ILE A 49 -3.01 -10.44 -14.25
N LYS A 50 -2.97 -11.67 -14.77
CA LYS A 50 -1.98 -12.06 -15.77
C LYS A 50 -2.42 -11.59 -17.15
N VAL A 51 -1.57 -10.79 -17.80
CA VAL A 51 -1.79 -10.24 -19.15
C VAL A 51 -0.51 -10.44 -19.96
N ASP A 52 -0.59 -11.18 -21.06
CA ASP A 52 0.54 -11.50 -21.95
C ASP A 52 1.80 -12.00 -21.20
N GLY A 53 1.58 -12.91 -20.24
CA GLY A 53 2.66 -13.48 -19.45
C GLY A 53 3.14 -12.64 -18.26
N LYS A 54 2.75 -11.36 -18.18
CA LYS A 54 3.12 -10.44 -17.10
C LYS A 54 2.01 -10.38 -16.05
N ILE A 55 2.40 -10.30 -14.78
CA ILE A 55 1.49 -10.10 -13.66
C ILE A 55 1.39 -8.61 -13.37
N ILE A 56 0.16 -8.09 -13.35
CA ILE A 56 -0.13 -6.67 -13.11
C ILE A 56 -1.16 -6.59 -11.97
N GLY A 57 -0.91 -5.72 -11.00
CA GLY A 57 -1.87 -5.47 -9.92
C GLY A 57 -3.17 -4.85 -10.46
N ALA A 58 -4.32 -5.33 -9.97
CA ALA A 58 -5.64 -4.86 -10.40
C ALA A 58 -5.82 -3.35 -10.18
N HIS A 59 -5.33 -2.78 -9.07
CA HIS A 59 -5.36 -1.33 -8.81
C HIS A 59 -4.70 -0.51 -9.92
N ARG A 60 -3.62 -1.02 -10.55
CA ARG A 60 -2.95 -0.35 -11.66
C ARG A 60 -3.77 -0.41 -12.96
N ILE A 61 -4.43 -1.54 -13.22
CA ILE A 61 -5.33 -1.68 -14.36
C ILE A 61 -6.59 -0.83 -14.16
N ALA A 62 -7.14 -0.79 -12.94
CA ALA A 62 -8.26 0.08 -12.57
C ALA A 62 -7.93 1.56 -12.88
N TRP A 63 -6.74 2.01 -12.51
CA TRP A 63 -6.25 3.36 -12.82
C TRP A 63 -6.24 3.65 -14.32
N VAL A 64 -5.63 2.76 -15.12
CA VAL A 64 -5.56 2.90 -16.59
C VAL A 64 -6.95 2.95 -17.21
N LEU A 65 -7.85 2.06 -16.78
CA LEU A 65 -9.20 1.96 -17.34
C LEU A 65 -10.05 3.18 -17.05
N TYR A 66 -9.90 3.76 -15.85
CA TYR A 66 -10.68 4.91 -15.42
C TYR A 66 -10.12 6.23 -15.96
N TYR A 67 -8.85 6.53 -15.67
CA TYR A 67 -8.26 7.81 -16.03
C TYR A 67 -7.78 7.87 -17.48
N GLY A 68 -7.55 6.74 -18.14
CA GLY A 68 -7.00 6.71 -19.48
C GLY A 68 -5.54 7.18 -19.56
N GLU A 69 -4.79 6.99 -18.47
CA GLU A 69 -3.38 7.36 -18.37
C GLU A 69 -2.57 6.26 -17.70
N GLN A 70 -1.24 6.35 -17.80
CA GLN A 70 -0.36 5.41 -17.08
C GLN A 70 -0.48 5.61 -15.56
N PRO A 71 -0.51 4.53 -14.78
CA PRO A 71 -0.64 4.65 -13.34
C PRO A 71 0.63 5.25 -12.72
N PRO A 72 0.50 6.03 -11.64
CA PRO A 72 1.66 6.55 -10.92
C PRO A 72 2.56 5.42 -10.42
N GLU A 73 3.79 5.75 -10.03
CA GLU A 73 4.76 4.76 -9.56
C GLU A 73 4.20 3.95 -8.38
N TYR A 74 3.59 4.64 -7.43
CA TYR A 74 2.89 4.02 -6.30
C TYR A 74 1.42 4.45 -6.27
N ILE A 75 0.54 3.47 -6.06
CA ILE A 75 -0.87 3.65 -5.72
C ILE A 75 -1.06 3.09 -4.32
N ASP A 76 -1.66 3.89 -3.44
CA ASP A 76 -1.97 3.52 -2.06
C ASP A 76 -3.44 3.14 -1.92
N HIS A 77 -3.74 2.12 -1.10
CA HIS A 77 -5.08 1.75 -0.69
C HIS A 77 -5.40 2.47 0.63
N ILE A 78 -6.29 3.45 0.60
CA ILE A 78 -6.60 4.33 1.73
C ILE A 78 -6.99 3.52 2.98
N ASN A 79 -7.84 2.51 2.80
CA ASN A 79 -8.32 1.63 3.88
C ASN A 79 -7.35 0.50 4.25
N ARG A 80 -6.18 0.39 3.62
CA ARG A 80 -5.17 -0.68 3.80
C ARG A 80 -5.65 -2.08 3.39
N ASP A 81 -6.79 -2.22 2.74
CA ASP A 81 -7.21 -3.47 2.12
C ASP A 81 -6.74 -3.54 0.67
N PRO A 82 -5.70 -4.36 0.35
CA PRO A 82 -5.15 -4.44 -0.99
C PRO A 82 -6.09 -5.13 -2.00
N SER A 83 -7.19 -5.73 -1.55
CA SER A 83 -8.20 -6.34 -2.41
C SER A 83 -9.28 -5.35 -2.84
N ASP A 84 -9.46 -4.24 -2.12
CA ASP A 84 -10.45 -3.21 -2.40
C ASP A 84 -9.96 -2.21 -3.43
N ASN A 85 -10.25 -2.49 -4.68
CA ASN A 85 -9.83 -1.65 -5.81
C ASN A 85 -10.89 -0.64 -6.26
N ARG A 86 -11.85 -0.27 -5.40
CA ARG A 86 -12.75 0.85 -5.66
C ARG A 86 -11.94 2.11 -5.88
N LEU A 87 -12.35 2.94 -6.84
CA LEU A 87 -11.60 4.14 -7.17
C LEU A 87 -11.50 5.10 -5.98
N SER A 88 -12.56 5.23 -5.19
CA SER A 88 -12.60 6.03 -3.96
C SER A 88 -11.60 5.60 -2.89
N ASN A 89 -11.08 4.36 -2.99
CA ASN A 89 -10.07 3.80 -2.09
C ASN A 89 -8.64 3.87 -2.65
N LEU A 90 -8.46 4.30 -3.91
CA LEU A 90 -7.16 4.38 -4.56
C LEU A 90 -6.69 5.84 -4.66
N ARG A 91 -5.45 6.09 -4.26
CA ARG A 91 -4.82 7.41 -4.42
C ARG A 91 -3.38 7.30 -4.88
N PRO A 92 -2.88 8.29 -5.65
CA PRO A 92 -1.46 8.34 -5.97
C PRO A 92 -0.67 8.61 -4.69
N ALA A 93 0.49 8.01 -4.55
CA ALA A 93 1.33 8.19 -3.38
C ALA A 93 2.82 8.21 -3.76
N THR A 94 3.63 8.82 -2.90
CA THR A 94 5.07 8.58 -2.89
C THR A 94 5.38 7.31 -2.09
N LYS A 95 6.59 6.78 -2.23
CA LYS A 95 7.05 5.64 -1.43
C LYS A 95 6.93 5.88 0.08
N SER A 96 7.23 7.10 0.53
CA SER A 96 7.11 7.51 1.94
C SER A 96 5.67 7.55 2.42
N GLN A 97 4.76 8.14 1.63
CA GLN A 97 3.34 8.22 1.95
C GLN A 97 2.69 6.84 2.01
N ASN A 98 2.96 5.98 1.02
CA ASN A 98 2.50 4.59 1.03
C ASN A 98 3.08 3.82 2.24
N GLY A 99 4.36 4.09 2.61
CA GLY A 99 4.95 3.58 3.85
C GLY A 99 4.27 4.10 5.11
N ALA A 100 3.82 5.36 5.12
CA ALA A 100 3.12 5.97 6.26
C ALA A 100 1.73 5.34 6.49
N ASN A 101 1.04 4.92 5.44
CA ASN A 101 -0.25 4.23 5.55
C ASN A 101 -0.14 2.77 6.05
N ARG A 102 1.03 2.13 5.99
CA ARG A 102 1.20 0.74 6.44
C ARG A 102 1.02 0.60 7.96
N THR A 103 0.50 -0.54 8.40
CA THR A 103 0.56 -0.98 9.81
C THR A 103 1.99 -1.36 10.21
N ALA A 104 2.24 -1.51 11.52
CA ALA A 104 3.49 -2.07 12.01
C ALA A 104 3.74 -3.46 11.40
N MET A 105 4.99 -3.78 11.11
CA MET A 105 5.34 -5.09 10.54
C MET A 105 5.05 -6.22 11.53
N LYS A 106 4.66 -7.40 11.04
CA LYS A 106 4.36 -8.58 11.87
C LYS A 106 5.51 -9.02 12.78
N ASN A 107 6.76 -8.76 12.38
CA ASN A 107 7.96 -9.04 13.18
C ASN A 107 8.31 -7.92 14.18
N ASN A 108 7.53 -6.85 14.24
CA ASN A 108 7.67 -5.81 15.26
C ASN A 108 7.09 -6.31 16.58
N GLN A 109 7.97 -6.76 17.48
CA GLN A 109 7.60 -7.37 18.77
C GLN A 109 6.76 -6.46 19.69
N HIS A 110 6.80 -5.16 19.45
CA HIS A 110 6.10 -4.17 20.28
C HIS A 110 4.84 -3.60 19.61
N GLY A 111 4.56 -3.96 18.35
CA GLY A 111 3.38 -3.52 17.62
C GLY A 111 3.36 -2.02 17.27
N VAL A 112 4.39 -1.27 17.62
CA VAL A 112 4.46 0.19 17.45
C VAL A 112 5.30 0.59 16.24
N LYS A 113 4.77 1.46 15.41
CA LYS A 113 5.43 1.89 14.17
C LYS A 113 6.48 2.97 14.46
N GLY A 114 7.66 2.82 13.84
CA GLY A 114 8.73 3.81 13.94
C GLY A 114 9.44 3.88 15.29
N CYS A 115 9.07 3.02 16.24
CA CYS A 115 9.65 2.98 17.58
C CYS A 115 10.35 1.65 17.83
N TYR A 116 11.47 1.70 18.54
CA TYR A 116 12.22 0.51 18.96
C TYR A 116 13.00 0.77 20.25
N PHE A 117 13.21 -0.29 21.00
CA PHE A 117 13.92 -0.22 22.27
C PHE A 117 15.44 -0.28 22.06
N VAL A 118 16.17 0.64 22.69
CA VAL A 118 17.63 0.71 22.67
C VAL A 118 18.13 0.45 24.10
N LYS A 119 18.82 -0.67 24.28
CA LYS A 119 19.46 -0.99 25.55
C LYS A 119 20.53 0.05 25.89
N SER A 120 20.64 0.40 27.16
CA SER A 120 21.76 1.23 27.64
C SER A 120 23.06 0.44 27.54
N LYS A 121 24.15 1.13 27.17
CA LYS A 121 25.50 0.58 27.26
C LYS A 121 26.01 0.55 28.68
N ALA A 122 25.49 1.41 29.57
CA ALA A 122 25.83 1.44 30.98
C ALA A 122 24.88 0.51 31.75
N PRO A 123 25.39 -0.52 32.47
CA PRO A 123 24.56 -1.56 33.09
C PRO A 123 23.58 -1.04 34.14
N HIS A 124 23.87 0.10 34.75
CA HIS A 124 23.06 0.74 35.81
C HIS A 124 22.02 1.73 35.28
N LEU A 125 21.99 1.98 33.95
CA LEU A 125 21.00 2.88 33.35
C LEU A 125 19.96 2.10 32.57
N PRO A 126 18.67 2.49 32.67
CA PRO A 126 17.63 1.88 31.88
C PRO A 126 17.82 2.17 30.39
N GLY A 127 17.41 1.23 29.55
CA GLY A 127 17.27 1.47 28.12
C GLY A 127 16.24 2.56 27.79
N ARG A 128 16.15 2.95 26.55
CA ARG A 128 15.24 4.00 26.06
C ARG A 128 14.53 3.54 24.80
N TRP A 129 13.30 3.98 24.66
CA TRP A 129 12.57 3.90 23.40
C TRP A 129 12.99 5.01 22.48
N ARG A 130 13.39 4.68 21.26
CA ARG A 130 13.74 5.65 20.24
C ARG A 130 12.64 5.71 19.18
N ALA A 131 12.15 6.92 18.89
CA ALA A 131 11.21 7.17 17.82
C ALA A 131 11.95 7.75 16.60
N GLN A 132 11.66 7.23 15.41
CA GLN A 132 12.21 7.69 14.14
C GLN A 132 11.15 7.64 13.04
N CYS A 133 11.18 8.61 12.14
CA CYS A 133 10.30 8.65 10.98
C CYS A 133 11.12 8.90 9.71
N ARG A 134 10.81 8.16 8.63
CA ARG A 134 11.44 8.38 7.33
C ARG A 134 10.54 9.23 6.44
N VAL A 135 11.07 10.39 6.02
CA VAL A 135 10.40 11.29 5.08
C VAL A 135 11.27 11.40 3.82
N GLY A 136 10.79 10.86 2.72
CA GLY A 136 11.58 10.72 1.49
C GLY A 136 12.82 9.84 1.73
N THR A 137 13.99 10.39 1.48
CA THR A 137 15.29 9.73 1.74
C THR A 137 15.83 9.99 3.15
N LYS A 138 15.29 10.97 3.87
CA LYS A 138 15.78 11.39 5.19
C LYS A 138 15.15 10.58 6.31
N LEU A 139 15.96 10.13 7.26
CA LEU A 139 15.53 9.56 8.53
C LEU A 139 15.55 10.66 9.59
N VAL A 140 14.40 11.01 10.12
CA VAL A 140 14.22 12.01 11.17
C VAL A 140 14.24 11.32 12.52
N ASP A 141 15.12 11.72 13.42
CA ASP A 141 15.16 11.25 14.80
C ASP A 141 14.22 12.12 15.63
N LEU A 142 13.26 11.49 16.26
CA LEU A 142 12.22 12.16 17.06
C LEU A 142 12.52 12.13 18.56
N GLY A 143 13.64 11.52 18.95
CA GLY A 143 14.08 11.49 20.33
C GLY A 143 14.07 10.11 20.98
N ARG A 144 14.37 10.12 22.31
CA ARG A 144 14.43 8.93 23.15
C ARG A 144 13.55 9.13 24.39
N TYR A 145 12.75 8.13 24.69
CA TYR A 145 11.68 8.18 25.70
C TYR A 145 11.85 7.07 26.72
N LEU A 146 11.22 7.23 27.85
CA LEU A 146 11.23 6.22 28.93
C LEU A 146 10.27 5.07 28.60
N THR A 147 9.13 5.40 28.01
CA THR A 147 8.07 4.44 27.68
C THR A 147 7.83 4.32 26.17
N VAL A 148 7.20 3.24 25.76
CA VAL A 148 6.81 3.02 24.37
C VAL A 148 5.68 3.96 23.95
N GLU A 149 4.79 4.28 24.88
CA GLU A 149 3.65 5.18 24.68
C GLU A 149 4.10 6.60 24.34
N GLU A 150 5.11 7.12 25.09
CA GLU A 150 5.70 8.43 24.79
C GLU A 150 6.37 8.45 23.40
N ALA A 151 7.13 7.41 23.07
CA ALA A 151 7.79 7.29 21.78
C ALA A 151 6.76 7.20 20.63
N GLN A 152 5.68 6.44 20.85
CA GLN A 152 4.59 6.29 19.88
C GLN A 152 3.84 7.61 19.68
N ALA A 153 3.56 8.34 20.75
CA ALA A 153 2.92 9.65 20.70
C ALA A 153 3.74 10.64 19.86
N ALA A 154 5.07 10.69 20.10
CA ALA A 154 5.97 11.52 19.31
C ALA A 154 6.02 11.13 17.83
N TYR A 155 6.04 9.82 17.54
CA TYR A 155 5.98 9.32 16.17
C TYR A 155 4.66 9.72 15.50
N THR A 156 3.52 9.49 16.15
CA THR A 156 2.18 9.78 15.63
C THR A 156 2.03 11.27 15.31
N ALA A 157 2.36 12.15 16.26
CA ALA A 157 2.27 13.60 16.08
C ALA A 157 3.13 14.09 14.89
N PHE A 158 4.35 13.57 14.77
CA PHE A 158 5.21 13.91 13.63
C PHE A 158 4.66 13.36 12.31
N ALA A 159 4.18 12.11 12.29
CA ALA A 159 3.69 11.46 11.08
C ALA A 159 2.38 12.10 10.59
N GLU A 160 1.50 12.54 11.47
CA GLU A 160 0.30 13.33 11.13
C GLU A 160 0.68 14.65 10.45
N GLN A 161 1.68 15.33 10.97
CA GLN A 161 2.16 16.57 10.38
C GLN A 161 2.88 16.37 9.04
N ALA A 162 3.71 15.33 8.94
CA ALA A 162 4.55 15.06 7.77
C ALA A 162 3.81 14.43 6.60
N PHE A 163 2.77 13.63 6.87
CA PHE A 163 2.06 12.82 5.87
C PHE A 163 0.57 13.16 5.75
N ALA A 164 0.04 13.99 6.63
CA ALA A 164 -1.36 14.42 6.63
C ALA A 164 -2.33 13.23 6.41
N GLU A 165 -3.15 13.30 5.37
CA GLU A 165 -4.14 12.27 5.00
C GLU A 165 -3.56 10.86 4.77
N TYR A 166 -2.25 10.73 4.50
CA TYR A 166 -1.59 9.43 4.29
C TYR A 166 -1.18 8.74 5.60
N HIS A 167 -1.26 9.43 6.72
CA HIS A 167 -0.98 8.81 8.01
C HIS A 167 -2.28 8.30 8.63
N VAL A 168 -2.31 6.98 8.89
CA VAL A 168 -3.39 6.38 9.69
C VAL A 168 -2.75 5.89 10.98
N PRO A 169 -3.20 6.37 12.14
CA PRO A 169 -2.74 5.89 13.44
C PRO A 169 -2.84 4.37 13.55
N ALA A 170 -1.93 3.78 14.31
CA ALA A 170 -1.91 2.34 14.55
C ALA A 170 -3.11 1.89 15.37
#